data_4823e513c87c73f2ea7d1ef7c9fdb13d
#
_entry.id   4823e513c87c73f2ea7d1ef7c9fdb13d
#
_cell.length_a   1.000
_cell.length_b   1.000
_cell.length_c   1.000
_cell.angle_alpha   90.00
_cell.angle_beta   90.00
_cell.angle_gamma   90.00
#
_symmetry.space_group_name_H-M   'P 1'
#
loop_
_entity.id
_entity.type
_entity.pdbx_description
1 polymer ?
#
loop_
_entity_poly.entity_id
_entity_poly.type
_entity_poly.pdbx_seq_one_letter_code
_entity_poly.pdbx_strand_id
1 'polypeptide(L)'
;DADTIRKKVMAMYTDPRRLRATDPGTVENNPLWIFHEIFNPDKAWIAEAEDKYRKGQIKDVDCKHKLVDILVALTQPMRERRKIYEQDLGEVLKILKHGTERANEIAEDTLIKAKAFMKQDYFKRLVKLEP
;
A
#
# COMPACT_ATOMS: atom_id res chain seq x y z
N ASP A 1 0.70 6.80 -12.90
CA ASP A 1 0.10 6.26 -14.12
C ASP A 1 0.71 4.88 -14.50
N ALA A 2 0.17 4.21 -15.52
CA ALA A 2 0.61 2.91 -15.97
C ALA A 2 2.07 2.91 -16.48
N ASP A 3 2.49 3.97 -17.16
CA ASP A 3 3.84 4.10 -17.68
C ASP A 3 4.88 4.27 -16.56
N THR A 4 4.51 5.01 -15.51
CA THR A 4 5.36 5.14 -14.32
C THR A 4 5.53 3.80 -13.61
N ILE A 5 4.46 3.00 -13.48
CA ILE A 5 4.55 1.64 -12.93
C ILE A 5 5.48 0.79 -13.78
N ARG A 6 5.29 0.78 -15.10
CA ARG A 6 6.13 0.04 -16.03
C ARG A 6 7.61 0.40 -15.89
N LYS A 7 7.93 1.70 -15.92
CA LYS A 7 9.31 2.19 -15.77
C LYS A 7 9.93 1.74 -14.45
N LYS A 8 9.20 1.86 -13.34
CA LYS A 8 9.70 1.46 -12.02
C LYS A 8 9.91 -0.04 -11.89
N VAL A 9 8.98 -0.86 -12.36
CA VAL A 9 9.12 -2.32 -12.34
C VAL A 9 10.26 -2.79 -13.23
N MET A 10 10.39 -2.23 -14.44
CA MET A 10 11.51 -2.59 -15.33
C MET A 10 12.86 -2.20 -14.76
N ALA A 11 12.94 -1.14 -13.94
CA ALA A 11 14.14 -0.71 -13.23
C ALA A 11 14.41 -1.46 -11.91
N MET A 12 13.53 -2.40 -11.50
CA MET A 12 13.75 -3.20 -10.29
C MET A 12 15.02 -4.04 -10.42
N TYR A 13 15.57 -4.37 -9.24
CA TYR A 13 16.73 -5.24 -9.11
C TYR A 13 16.64 -6.49 -10.01
N THR A 14 17.75 -6.82 -10.62
CA THR A 14 17.98 -8.07 -11.36
C THR A 14 19.19 -8.75 -10.72
N ASP A 15 19.15 -10.05 -10.50
CA ASP A 15 20.27 -10.78 -9.88
C ASP A 15 21.56 -10.59 -10.69
N PRO A 16 22.60 -9.93 -10.13
CA PRO A 16 23.83 -9.62 -10.87
C PRO A 16 24.62 -10.87 -11.26
N ARG A 17 24.31 -12.03 -10.67
CA ARG A 17 24.91 -13.31 -11.03
C ARG A 17 24.32 -13.91 -12.31
N ARG A 18 23.13 -13.43 -12.72
CA ARG A 18 22.47 -13.80 -13.98
C ARG A 18 22.97 -12.91 -15.12
N LEU A 19 24.07 -13.31 -15.73
CA LEU A 19 24.63 -12.60 -16.90
C LEU A 19 23.87 -12.93 -18.19
N ARG A 20 23.30 -14.13 -18.27
CA ARG A 20 22.47 -14.58 -19.40
C ARG A 20 21.09 -14.96 -18.92
N ALA A 21 20.11 -14.83 -19.79
CA ALA A 21 18.71 -15.21 -19.48
C ALA A 21 18.54 -16.70 -19.12
N THR A 22 19.51 -17.53 -19.52
CA THR A 22 19.56 -18.97 -19.24
C THR A 22 20.30 -19.33 -17.95
N ASP A 23 20.90 -18.33 -17.29
CA ASP A 23 21.60 -18.61 -16.03
C ASP A 23 20.56 -18.80 -14.89
N PRO A 24 20.81 -19.74 -13.97
CA PRO A 24 19.98 -19.93 -12.78
C PRO A 24 19.87 -18.64 -11.97
N GLY A 25 18.67 -18.35 -11.49
CA GLY A 25 18.40 -17.17 -10.64
C GLY A 25 18.08 -17.53 -9.20
N THR A 26 18.21 -16.56 -8.31
CA THR A 26 17.85 -16.68 -6.91
C THR A 26 16.52 -16.00 -6.65
N VAL A 27 15.60 -16.73 -6.06
CA VAL A 27 14.25 -16.24 -5.67
C VAL A 27 14.31 -15.58 -4.29
N GLU A 28 15.10 -16.14 -3.39
CA GLU A 28 15.19 -15.74 -2.00
C GLU A 28 15.75 -14.30 -1.88
N ASN A 29 15.04 -13.45 -1.14
CA ASN A 29 15.33 -12.02 -0.97
C ASN A 29 15.37 -11.21 -2.28
N ASN A 30 14.80 -11.73 -3.35
CA ASN A 30 14.68 -11.02 -4.61
C ASN A 30 13.37 -10.17 -4.60
N PRO A 31 13.47 -8.82 -4.69
CA PRO A 31 12.29 -7.95 -4.63
C PRO A 31 11.21 -8.29 -5.68
N LEU A 32 11.60 -8.76 -6.87
CA LEU A 32 10.66 -9.14 -7.92
C LEU A 32 9.70 -10.23 -7.43
N TRP A 33 10.22 -11.26 -6.78
CA TRP A 33 9.43 -12.38 -6.27
C TRP A 33 8.62 -12.01 -5.04
N ILE A 34 9.17 -11.17 -4.14
CA ILE A 34 8.41 -10.62 -3.00
C ILE A 34 7.16 -9.87 -3.50
N PHE A 35 7.30 -9.06 -4.56
CA PHE A 35 6.15 -8.37 -5.14
C PHE A 35 5.16 -9.33 -5.79
N HIS A 36 5.61 -10.40 -6.45
CA HIS A 36 4.70 -11.42 -6.96
C HIS A 36 3.97 -12.15 -5.84
N GLU A 37 4.63 -12.50 -4.76
CA GLU A 37 3.99 -13.14 -3.60
C GLU A 37 2.87 -12.28 -3.00
N ILE A 38 3.08 -10.97 -2.90
CA ILE A 38 2.13 -10.03 -2.30
C ILE A 38 0.98 -9.71 -3.25
N PHE A 39 1.27 -9.39 -4.50
CA PHE A 39 0.31 -8.78 -5.41
C PHE A 39 -0.25 -9.70 -6.48
N ASN A 40 0.40 -10.82 -6.79
CA ASN A 40 -0.08 -11.74 -7.81
C ASN A 40 -1.09 -12.73 -7.20
N PRO A 41 -2.35 -12.73 -7.67
CA PRO A 41 -3.35 -13.66 -7.19
C PRO A 41 -3.13 -15.10 -7.68
N ASP A 42 -2.38 -15.28 -8.78
CA ASP A 42 -2.12 -16.58 -9.40
C ASP A 42 -0.92 -17.28 -8.72
N LYS A 43 -1.22 -17.96 -7.61
CA LYS A 43 -0.21 -18.69 -6.82
C LYS A 43 0.38 -19.88 -7.57
N ALA A 44 -0.38 -20.50 -8.48
CA ALA A 44 0.10 -21.60 -9.31
C ALA A 44 1.18 -21.10 -10.29
N TRP A 45 0.93 -19.96 -10.94
CA TRP A 45 1.92 -19.34 -11.81
C TRP A 45 3.19 -18.94 -11.03
N ILE A 46 3.07 -18.42 -9.81
CA ILE A 46 4.24 -18.05 -8.98
C ILE A 46 5.12 -19.28 -8.77
N ALA A 47 4.55 -20.38 -8.28
CA ALA A 47 5.30 -21.61 -7.99
C ALA A 47 6.02 -22.15 -9.24
N GLU A 48 5.32 -22.18 -10.38
CA GLU A 48 5.89 -22.64 -11.66
C GLU A 48 7.02 -21.69 -12.14
N ALA A 49 6.79 -20.38 -12.04
CA ALA A 49 7.73 -19.38 -12.52
C ALA A 49 8.99 -19.32 -11.64
N GLU A 50 8.86 -19.50 -10.33
CA GLU A 50 10.01 -19.61 -9.43
C GLU A 50 10.87 -20.85 -9.71
N ASP A 51 10.24 -22.01 -9.97
CA ASP A 51 10.97 -23.22 -10.34
C ASP A 51 11.74 -23.02 -11.68
N LYS A 52 11.07 -22.45 -12.66
CA LYS A 52 11.71 -22.07 -13.94
C LYS A 52 12.82 -21.05 -13.76
N TYR A 53 12.67 -20.09 -12.85
CA TYR A 53 13.67 -19.07 -12.58
C TYR A 53 14.95 -19.66 -11.99
N ARG A 54 14.81 -20.56 -11.00
CA ARG A 54 15.93 -21.30 -10.42
C ARG A 54 16.65 -22.18 -11.44
N LYS A 55 15.96 -22.63 -12.49
CA LYS A 55 16.50 -23.43 -13.59
C LYS A 55 17.02 -22.63 -14.79
N GLY A 56 16.89 -21.29 -14.76
CA GLY A 56 17.26 -20.44 -15.91
C GLY A 56 16.35 -20.62 -17.13
N GLN A 57 15.09 -20.98 -16.94
CA GLN A 57 14.12 -21.28 -18.00
C GLN A 57 13.10 -20.15 -18.22
N ILE A 58 13.14 -19.08 -17.42
CA ILE A 58 12.32 -17.89 -17.59
C ILE A 58 13.18 -16.64 -17.46
N LYS A 59 12.87 -15.60 -18.24
CA LYS A 59 13.62 -14.34 -18.21
C LYS A 59 13.08 -13.40 -17.15
N ASP A 60 13.96 -12.59 -16.55
CA ASP A 60 13.57 -11.51 -15.63
C ASP A 60 12.55 -10.55 -16.25
N VAL A 61 12.76 -10.24 -17.54
CA VAL A 61 11.88 -9.33 -18.28
C VAL A 61 10.46 -9.87 -18.37
N ASP A 62 10.26 -11.17 -18.57
CA ASP A 62 8.94 -11.79 -18.67
C ASP A 62 8.22 -11.74 -17.30
N CYS A 63 8.96 -12.02 -16.23
CA CYS A 63 8.43 -11.89 -14.87
C CYS A 63 8.07 -10.43 -14.53
N LYS A 64 8.92 -9.47 -14.93
CA LYS A 64 8.65 -8.04 -14.75
C LYS A 64 7.42 -7.58 -15.53
N HIS A 65 7.24 -8.02 -16.76
CA HIS A 65 6.04 -7.71 -17.54
C HIS A 65 4.76 -8.24 -16.87
N LYS A 66 4.77 -9.49 -16.42
CA LYS A 66 3.65 -10.06 -15.66
C LYS A 66 3.33 -9.23 -14.41
N LEU A 67 4.34 -8.79 -13.67
CA LEU A 67 4.16 -7.92 -12.50
C LEU A 67 3.59 -6.55 -12.89
N VAL A 68 4.04 -5.96 -13.99
CA VAL A 68 3.47 -4.69 -14.51
C VAL A 68 1.97 -4.83 -14.75
N ASP A 69 1.54 -5.89 -15.44
CA ASP A 69 0.13 -6.09 -15.76
C ASP A 69 -0.72 -6.21 -14.50
N ILE A 70 -0.24 -6.95 -13.51
CA ILE A 70 -0.90 -7.11 -12.21
C ILE A 70 -1.02 -5.76 -11.47
N LEU A 71 0.06 -5.00 -11.37
CA LEU A 71 0.06 -3.73 -10.65
C LEU A 71 -0.74 -2.65 -11.37
N VAL A 72 -0.74 -2.64 -12.70
CA VAL A 72 -1.57 -1.74 -13.50
C VAL A 72 -3.05 -2.05 -13.28
N ALA A 73 -3.44 -3.33 -13.34
CA ALA A 73 -4.82 -3.75 -13.08
C ALA A 73 -5.26 -3.44 -11.63
N LEU A 74 -4.42 -3.75 -10.65
CA LEU A 74 -4.69 -3.48 -9.24
C LEU A 74 -4.93 -1.99 -8.95
N THR A 75 -4.13 -1.11 -9.57
CA THR A 75 -4.19 0.33 -9.33
C THR A 75 -5.16 1.07 -10.23
N GLN A 76 -5.73 0.42 -11.25
CA GLN A 76 -6.67 1.04 -12.18
C GLN A 76 -7.89 1.65 -11.49
N PRO A 77 -8.65 0.94 -10.63
CA PRO A 77 -9.82 1.51 -9.98
C PRO A 77 -9.47 2.67 -9.03
N MET A 78 -8.27 2.69 -8.46
CA MET A 78 -7.78 3.81 -7.64
C MET A 78 -7.53 5.04 -8.51
N ARG A 79 -6.91 4.88 -9.68
CA ARG A 79 -6.65 5.98 -10.63
C ARG A 79 -7.95 6.55 -11.20
N GLU A 80 -8.93 5.70 -11.47
CA GLU A 80 -10.24 6.14 -11.96
C GLU A 80 -10.97 6.98 -10.91
N ARG A 81 -11.03 6.51 -9.66
CA ARG A 81 -11.60 7.27 -8.54
C ARG A 81 -10.85 8.59 -8.30
N ARG A 82 -9.53 8.56 -8.36
CA ARG A 82 -8.71 9.77 -8.21
C ARG A 82 -9.09 10.84 -9.24
N LYS A 83 -9.28 10.47 -10.49
CA LYS A 83 -9.69 11.43 -11.55
C LYS A 83 -11.02 12.12 -11.24
N ILE A 84 -11.96 11.40 -10.61
CA ILE A 84 -13.25 11.97 -10.21
C ILE A 84 -13.04 13.06 -9.16
N TYR A 85 -12.25 12.76 -8.11
CA TYR A 85 -11.98 13.73 -7.05
C TYR A 85 -11.10 14.90 -7.50
N GLU A 86 -10.20 14.70 -8.46
CA GLU A 86 -9.38 15.78 -9.02
C GLU A 86 -10.22 16.82 -9.79
N GLN A 87 -11.43 16.47 -10.23
CA GLN A 87 -12.33 17.38 -10.92
C GLN A 87 -13.08 18.32 -9.97
N ASP A 88 -13.24 17.96 -8.70
CA ASP A 88 -13.94 18.75 -7.68
C ASP A 88 -13.15 18.78 -6.36
N LEU A 89 -12.21 19.72 -6.29
CA LEU A 89 -11.44 19.95 -5.07
C LEU A 89 -12.31 20.50 -3.93
N GLY A 90 -13.42 21.15 -4.24
CA GLY A 90 -14.38 21.63 -3.24
C GLY A 90 -15.03 20.48 -2.49
N GLU A 91 -15.39 19.42 -3.20
CA GLU A 91 -15.92 18.20 -2.58
C GLU A 91 -14.88 17.48 -1.70
N VAL A 92 -13.62 17.42 -2.18
CA VAL A 92 -12.51 16.87 -1.37
C VAL A 92 -12.34 17.63 -0.06
N LEU A 93 -12.40 18.97 -0.09
CA LEU A 93 -12.30 19.79 1.13
C LEU A 93 -13.48 19.56 2.08
N LYS A 94 -14.70 19.38 1.58
CA LYS A 94 -15.87 19.04 2.41
C LYS A 94 -15.70 17.69 3.11
N ILE A 95 -15.23 16.68 2.37
CA ILE A 95 -14.95 15.33 2.95
C ILE A 95 -13.91 15.43 4.05
N LEU A 96 -12.81 16.15 3.82
CA LEU A 96 -11.77 16.37 4.83
C LEU A 96 -12.30 17.10 6.07
N LYS A 97 -13.07 18.18 5.87
CA LYS A 97 -13.67 18.95 6.97
C LYS A 97 -14.57 18.06 7.84
N HIS A 98 -15.50 17.35 7.20
CA HIS A 98 -16.42 16.45 7.92
C HIS A 98 -15.68 15.33 8.66
N GLY A 99 -14.65 14.75 8.01
CA GLY A 99 -13.79 13.73 8.65
C GLY A 99 -13.03 14.29 9.85
N THR A 100 -12.53 15.51 9.77
CA THR A 100 -11.85 16.19 10.87
C THR A 100 -12.79 16.49 12.03
N GLU A 101 -13.99 16.99 11.77
CA GLU A 101 -15.02 17.25 12.79
C GLU A 101 -15.35 15.96 13.55
N ARG A 102 -15.62 14.86 12.83
CA ARG A 102 -15.89 13.56 13.43
C ARG A 102 -14.70 13.00 14.24
N ALA A 103 -13.48 13.16 13.74
CA ALA A 103 -12.29 12.73 14.46
C ALA A 103 -12.09 13.52 15.75
N ASN A 104 -12.33 14.83 15.72
CA ASN A 104 -12.24 15.69 16.90
C ASN A 104 -13.30 15.30 17.97
N GLU A 105 -14.53 15.01 17.58
CA GLU A 105 -15.56 14.55 18.52
C GLU A 105 -15.13 13.27 19.26
N ILE A 106 -14.59 12.30 18.52
CA ILE A 106 -14.11 11.03 19.11
C ILE A 106 -12.88 11.28 20.01
N ALA A 107 -11.97 12.14 19.59
CA ALA A 107 -10.77 12.48 20.35
C ALA A 107 -11.10 13.22 21.65
N GLU A 108 -12.01 14.19 21.59
CA GLU A 108 -12.48 14.94 22.76
C GLU A 108 -13.16 14.01 23.78
N ASP A 109 -14.07 13.14 23.34
CA ASP A 109 -14.72 12.17 24.21
C ASP A 109 -13.70 11.24 24.88
N THR A 110 -12.72 10.76 24.13
CA THR A 110 -11.65 9.92 24.65
C THR A 110 -10.78 10.68 25.65
N LEU A 111 -10.43 11.93 25.35
CA LEU A 111 -9.64 12.79 26.24
C LEU A 111 -10.37 13.09 27.54
N ILE A 112 -11.68 13.36 27.49
CA ILE A 112 -12.52 13.58 28.69
C ILE A 112 -12.49 12.34 29.57
N LYS A 113 -12.67 11.15 29.00
CA LYS A 113 -12.61 9.88 29.75
C LYS A 113 -11.22 9.66 30.37
N ALA A 114 -10.15 9.86 29.59
CA ALA A 114 -8.78 9.72 30.07
C ALA A 114 -8.49 10.67 31.23
N LYS A 115 -8.85 11.95 31.11
CA LYS A 115 -8.69 12.94 32.19
C LYS A 115 -9.47 12.55 33.45
N ALA A 116 -10.68 12.02 33.31
CA ALA A 116 -11.47 11.58 34.43
C ALA A 116 -10.82 10.38 35.16
N PHE A 117 -10.33 9.38 34.42
CA PHE A 117 -9.60 8.23 35.00
C PHE A 117 -8.31 8.64 35.71
N MET A 118 -7.57 9.60 35.14
CA MET A 118 -6.34 10.14 35.74
C MET A 118 -6.61 11.14 36.89
N LYS A 119 -7.88 11.43 37.20
CA LYS A 119 -8.29 12.46 38.17
C LYS A 119 -7.78 13.86 37.81
N GLN A 120 -7.65 14.17 36.53
CA GLN A 120 -7.19 15.46 35.99
C GLN A 120 -8.35 16.32 35.46
N ASP A 121 -9.56 16.09 35.92
CA ASP A 121 -10.79 16.80 35.59
C ASP A 121 -11.11 17.93 36.63
N TYR A 122 -10.10 18.67 37.03
CA TYR A 122 -10.11 19.65 38.12
C TYR A 122 -11.29 20.64 38.06
N PHE A 123 -11.55 21.20 36.89
CA PHE A 123 -12.64 22.19 36.74
C PHE A 123 -14.02 21.61 36.92
N LYS A 124 -14.26 20.38 36.54
CA LYS A 124 -15.53 19.67 36.77
C LYS A 124 -15.75 19.34 38.24
N ARG A 125 -14.69 19.18 39.03
CA ARG A 125 -14.73 18.89 40.45
C ARG A 125 -14.98 20.14 41.30
N LEU A 126 -14.37 21.27 40.90
CA LEU A 126 -14.52 22.54 41.59
C LEU A 126 -15.96 23.06 41.54
N VAL A 127 -16.70 22.79 40.47
CA VAL A 127 -18.14 23.15 40.35
C VAL A 127 -19.04 22.31 41.26
N LYS A 128 -18.58 21.16 41.80
CA LYS A 128 -19.31 20.32 42.75
C LYS A 128 -18.97 20.59 44.23
N LEU A 129 -18.16 21.59 44.51
CA LEU A 129 -17.77 21.96 45.88
C LEU A 129 -18.56 23.15 46.42
N GLU A 130 -19.70 23.49 45.82
CA GLU A 130 -20.67 24.36 46.45
C GLU A 130 -21.55 23.55 47.42
N PRO A 131 -21.79 24.07 48.66
CA PRO A 131 -22.39 23.34 49.76
C PRO A 131 -23.88 23.01 49.55
#